data_496eae1c444316a4382dfa6bbb2b9b61
#
_entry.id   496eae1c444316a4382dfa6bbb2b9b61
#
_cell.length_a   1.000
_cell.length_b   1.000
_cell.length_c   1.000
_cell.angle_alpha   90.00
_cell.angle_beta   90.00
_cell.angle_gamma   90.00
#
_symmetry.space_group_name_H-M   'P 1'
#
loop_
_entity.id
_entity.type
_entity.pdbx_description
1 polymer ?
#
loop_
_entity_poly.entity_id
_entity_poly.type
_entity_poly.pdbx_seq_one_letter_code
_entity_poly.pdbx_strand_id
1 'polypeptide(L)'
;MHSTSYYEMPNITVLIQSFLAGQEYIIDSVSLNGKHYLTSILAVKRDNGPSPFLDYMETVDYTLFEYRELREYAKEVLNALGVRNGPSHLEIILTENGPTLVELNCRLHGSLDLRLTTYACGRNHVQDVVASLLSPDYFAASYSQPPTFYGQAMHVLLRSPQAGRRLRKNYWEKLETLSSFVSYKSNLVTGEITPITKNLKTSVGTLSLFNLDSKQLADDLSIVRNEENTGFMYESD
;
A
#
# COMPACT_ATOMS: atom_id res chain seq x y z
N MET A 1 12.86 -17.91 -24.50
CA MET A 1 13.42 -16.79 -23.73
C MET A 1 13.41 -17.22 -22.26
N HIS A 2 14.57 -17.39 -21.62
CA HIS A 2 14.61 -17.66 -20.18
C HIS A 2 14.37 -16.31 -19.46
N SER A 3 13.21 -16.14 -18.84
CA SER A 3 13.02 -15.01 -17.93
C SER A 3 13.81 -15.32 -16.66
N THR A 4 14.75 -14.48 -16.31
CA THR A 4 15.42 -14.54 -15.01
C THR A 4 14.42 -14.07 -13.93
N SER A 5 14.38 -14.76 -12.80
CA SER A 5 13.62 -14.33 -11.62
C SER A 5 14.20 -13.03 -11.06
N TYR A 6 13.49 -12.40 -10.16
CA TYR A 6 13.96 -11.21 -9.42
C TYR A 6 15.34 -11.43 -8.76
N TYR A 7 15.68 -12.66 -8.44
CA TYR A 7 16.94 -13.08 -7.79
C TYR A 7 17.95 -13.67 -8.78
N GLU A 8 17.83 -13.38 -10.09
CA GLU A 8 18.71 -13.90 -11.15
C GLU A 8 18.75 -15.44 -11.25
N MET A 9 17.78 -16.11 -10.62
CA MET A 9 17.63 -17.57 -10.75
C MET A 9 16.74 -17.91 -11.95
N PRO A 10 17.05 -18.96 -12.71
CA PRO A 10 16.18 -19.38 -13.81
C PRO A 10 14.84 -19.85 -13.27
N ASN A 11 13.74 -19.31 -13.83
CA ASN A 11 12.39 -19.80 -13.54
C ASN A 11 12.18 -21.14 -14.27
N ILE A 12 12.14 -22.22 -13.51
CA ILE A 12 11.95 -23.59 -14.05
C ILE A 12 10.52 -24.09 -13.88
N THR A 13 9.71 -23.38 -13.08
CA THR A 13 8.29 -23.70 -12.83
C THR A 13 7.44 -22.45 -12.93
N VAL A 14 6.17 -22.64 -13.34
CA VAL A 14 5.18 -21.58 -13.47
C VAL A 14 3.92 -22.01 -12.71
N LEU A 15 3.38 -21.12 -11.87
CA LEU A 15 2.08 -21.28 -11.26
C LEU A 15 1.03 -20.61 -12.18
N ILE A 16 0.00 -21.38 -12.56
CA ILE A 16 -1.12 -20.89 -13.34
C ILE A 16 -2.37 -20.92 -12.45
N GLN A 17 -3.01 -19.75 -12.30
CA GLN A 17 -4.20 -19.57 -11.47
C GLN A 17 -5.29 -18.88 -12.29
N SER A 18 -6.56 -19.06 -11.88
CA SER A 18 -7.67 -18.29 -12.42
C SER A 18 -7.50 -16.82 -12.11
N PHE A 19 -7.88 -15.95 -13.04
CA PHE A 19 -7.92 -14.52 -12.78
C PHE A 19 -9.05 -14.22 -11.78
N LEU A 20 -8.70 -13.48 -10.72
CA LEU A 20 -9.67 -13.03 -9.72
C LEU A 20 -10.12 -11.61 -10.06
N ALA A 21 -11.40 -11.45 -10.37
CA ALA A 21 -12.01 -10.14 -10.59
C ALA A 21 -12.59 -9.62 -9.28
N GLY A 22 -12.24 -8.37 -8.89
CA GLY A 22 -12.74 -7.74 -7.67
C GLY A 22 -11.83 -6.62 -7.17
N GLN A 23 -12.18 -6.08 -6.01
CA GLN A 23 -11.38 -5.06 -5.33
C GLN A 23 -10.30 -5.74 -4.49
N GLU A 24 -9.05 -5.39 -4.74
CA GLU A 24 -7.90 -5.88 -3.98
C GLU A 24 -7.72 -5.08 -2.69
N TYR A 25 -7.42 -5.80 -1.61
CA TYR A 25 -7.11 -5.25 -0.30
C TYR A 25 -5.83 -5.84 0.25
N ILE A 26 -5.07 -5.02 0.94
CA ILE A 26 -3.94 -5.42 1.76
C ILE A 26 -4.38 -5.38 3.22
N ILE A 27 -4.09 -6.46 3.94
CA ILE A 27 -4.40 -6.56 5.36
C ILE A 27 -3.11 -6.85 6.12
N ASP A 28 -2.72 -5.91 6.96
CA ASP A 28 -1.59 -6.08 7.87
C ASP A 28 -2.10 -6.52 9.25
N SER A 29 -1.42 -7.48 9.86
CA SER A 29 -1.81 -8.02 11.15
C SER A 29 -0.60 -8.50 11.97
N VAL A 30 -0.81 -8.61 13.27
CA VAL A 30 0.14 -9.24 14.20
C VAL A 30 -0.56 -10.36 14.93
N SER A 31 0.04 -11.53 14.94
CA SER A 31 -0.44 -12.68 15.70
C SER A 31 0.32 -12.82 17.02
N LEU A 32 -0.40 -13.17 18.08
CA LEU A 32 0.15 -13.47 19.40
C LEU A 32 -0.57 -14.67 19.99
N ASN A 33 0.15 -15.78 20.19
CA ASN A 33 -0.38 -17.03 20.72
C ASN A 33 -1.62 -17.57 19.97
N GLY A 34 -1.66 -17.36 18.64
CA GLY A 34 -2.76 -17.77 17.77
C GLY A 34 -3.98 -16.87 17.79
N LYS A 35 -3.92 -15.72 18.45
CA LYS A 35 -4.88 -14.62 18.28
C LYS A 35 -4.36 -13.63 17.24
N HIS A 36 -5.21 -13.20 16.34
CA HIS A 36 -4.85 -12.34 15.23
C HIS A 36 -5.41 -10.93 15.42
N TYR A 37 -4.54 -9.94 15.40
CA TYR A 37 -4.82 -8.53 15.64
C TYR A 37 -4.55 -7.75 14.34
N LEU A 38 -5.60 -7.19 13.76
CA LEU A 38 -5.51 -6.46 12.51
C LEU A 38 -5.01 -5.03 12.77
N THR A 39 -3.89 -4.67 12.16
CA THR A 39 -3.29 -3.34 12.31
C THR A 39 -3.90 -2.34 11.34
N SER A 40 -4.06 -2.73 10.08
CA SER A 40 -4.60 -1.88 9.02
C SER A 40 -5.20 -2.69 7.88
N ILE A 41 -6.12 -2.06 7.15
CA ILE A 41 -6.58 -2.51 5.83
C ILE A 41 -6.37 -1.35 4.86
N LEU A 42 -5.79 -1.66 3.70
CA LEU A 42 -5.62 -0.73 2.60
C LEU A 42 -6.34 -1.26 1.36
N ALA A 43 -7.14 -0.40 0.72
CA ALA A 43 -7.68 -0.69 -0.62
C ALA A 43 -6.62 -0.37 -1.67
N VAL A 44 -6.37 -1.30 -2.58
CA VAL A 44 -5.43 -1.15 -3.68
C VAL A 44 -6.17 -0.62 -4.89
N LYS A 45 -5.74 0.51 -5.42
CA LYS A 45 -6.27 1.07 -6.66
C LYS A 45 -5.27 0.85 -7.78
N ARG A 46 -5.79 0.36 -8.89
CA ARG A 46 -5.01 0.15 -10.11
C ARG A 46 -5.45 1.13 -11.18
N ASP A 47 -4.56 1.49 -12.09
CA ASP A 47 -4.93 2.31 -13.22
C ASP A 47 -5.84 1.52 -14.19
N ASN A 48 -6.51 2.25 -15.10
CA ASN A 48 -7.41 1.67 -16.09
C ASN A 48 -6.69 1.30 -17.41
N GLY A 49 -5.37 1.14 -17.37
CA GLY A 49 -4.57 0.81 -18.56
C GLY A 49 -4.75 -0.64 -19.03
N PRO A 50 -4.23 -0.99 -20.20
CA PRO A 50 -4.31 -2.35 -20.76
C PRO A 50 -3.51 -3.38 -19.94
N SER A 51 -2.60 -2.93 -19.10
CA SER A 51 -1.87 -3.72 -18.10
C SER A 51 -1.96 -2.98 -16.77
N PRO A 52 -3.07 -3.09 -16.04
CA PRO A 52 -3.28 -2.33 -14.82
C PRO A 52 -2.16 -2.57 -13.81
N PHE A 53 -1.53 -1.50 -13.36
CA PHE A 53 -0.54 -1.56 -12.29
C PHE A 53 -0.98 -0.70 -11.10
N LEU A 54 -0.27 -0.83 -10.00
CA LEU A 54 -0.57 -0.08 -8.79
C LEU A 54 -0.59 1.43 -9.07
N ASP A 55 -1.73 2.07 -8.79
CA ASP A 55 -1.89 3.52 -8.84
C ASP A 55 -1.64 4.13 -7.46
N TYR A 56 -2.40 3.68 -6.48
CA TYR A 56 -2.20 4.02 -5.07
C TYR A 56 -2.84 2.98 -4.15
N MET A 57 -2.46 3.02 -2.89
CA MET A 57 -3.12 2.31 -1.80
C MET A 57 -3.70 3.33 -0.84
N GLU A 58 -4.94 3.12 -0.40
CA GLU A 58 -5.60 4.01 0.56
C GLU A 58 -6.04 3.25 1.82
N THR A 59 -5.85 3.86 2.99
CA THR A 59 -6.36 3.30 4.23
C THR A 59 -7.88 3.36 4.26
N VAL A 60 -8.52 2.31 4.80
CA VAL A 60 -9.97 2.25 4.97
C VAL A 60 -10.32 2.14 6.45
N ASP A 61 -11.46 2.70 6.85
CA ASP A 61 -12.01 2.47 8.18
C ASP A 61 -12.53 1.03 8.28
N TYR A 62 -11.61 0.13 8.60
CA TYR A 62 -11.93 -1.29 8.66
C TYR A 62 -12.82 -1.68 9.86
N THR A 63 -13.20 -0.75 10.72
CA THR A 63 -14.18 -0.98 11.80
C THR A 63 -15.61 -1.06 11.26
N LEU A 64 -15.85 -0.46 10.09
CA LEU A 64 -17.17 -0.45 9.46
C LEU A 64 -17.63 -1.86 9.09
N PHE A 65 -18.96 -2.02 9.04
CA PHE A 65 -19.61 -3.30 8.78
C PHE A 65 -19.23 -3.90 7.42
N GLU A 66 -19.06 -3.07 6.40
CA GLU A 66 -18.70 -3.49 5.04
C GLU A 66 -17.38 -4.25 4.96
N TYR A 67 -16.44 -4.00 5.90
CA TYR A 67 -15.15 -4.72 5.95
C TYR A 67 -15.17 -5.93 6.89
N ARG A 68 -16.33 -6.32 7.45
CA ARG A 68 -16.44 -7.44 8.39
C ARG A 68 -15.97 -8.74 7.75
N GLU A 69 -16.44 -9.02 6.56
CA GLU A 69 -16.11 -10.26 5.86
C GLU A 69 -14.60 -10.39 5.58
N LEU A 70 -13.95 -9.30 5.16
CA LEU A 70 -12.50 -9.27 4.98
C LEU A 70 -11.74 -9.54 6.28
N ARG A 71 -12.19 -8.93 7.40
CA ARG A 71 -11.55 -9.14 8.71
C ARG A 71 -11.68 -10.58 9.19
N GLU A 72 -12.85 -11.18 9.03
CA GLU A 72 -13.11 -12.56 9.44
C GLU A 72 -12.30 -13.52 8.57
N TYR A 73 -12.37 -13.38 7.26
CA TYR A 73 -11.62 -14.21 6.32
C TYR A 73 -10.10 -14.15 6.54
N ALA A 74 -9.53 -12.96 6.77
CA ALA A 74 -8.10 -12.83 7.06
C ALA A 74 -7.70 -13.64 8.30
N LYS A 75 -8.50 -13.62 9.37
CA LYS A 75 -8.25 -14.43 10.58
C LYS A 75 -8.40 -15.92 10.31
N GLU A 76 -9.38 -16.34 9.51
CA GLU A 76 -9.57 -17.72 9.12
C GLU A 76 -8.38 -18.25 8.31
N VAL A 77 -7.85 -17.47 7.36
CA VAL A 77 -6.64 -17.79 6.60
C VAL A 77 -5.44 -17.99 7.53
N LEU A 78 -5.23 -17.06 8.46
CA LEU A 78 -4.11 -17.15 9.43
C LEU A 78 -4.23 -18.39 10.34
N ASN A 79 -5.45 -18.72 10.79
CA ASN A 79 -5.72 -19.92 11.55
C ASN A 79 -5.45 -21.19 10.72
N ALA A 80 -5.98 -21.25 9.50
CA ALA A 80 -5.85 -22.41 8.62
C ALA A 80 -4.39 -22.71 8.26
N LEU A 81 -3.57 -21.66 8.12
CA LEU A 81 -2.14 -21.78 7.82
C LEU A 81 -1.27 -21.91 9.07
N GLY A 82 -1.88 -21.98 10.26
CA GLY A 82 -1.17 -22.22 11.53
C GLY A 82 -0.28 -21.05 11.98
N VAL A 83 -0.56 -19.82 11.57
CA VAL A 83 0.19 -18.65 12.02
C VAL A 83 -0.13 -18.37 13.48
N ARG A 84 0.88 -18.40 14.34
CA ARG A 84 0.67 -18.24 15.78
C ARG A 84 1.26 -16.96 16.36
N ASN A 85 2.40 -16.50 15.83
CA ASN A 85 3.09 -15.33 16.34
C ASN A 85 3.76 -14.55 15.20
N GLY A 86 3.86 -13.23 15.35
CA GLY A 86 4.58 -12.34 14.45
C GLY A 86 3.69 -11.63 13.43
N PRO A 87 4.32 -10.85 12.54
CA PRO A 87 3.63 -10.05 11.53
C PRO A 87 3.10 -10.90 10.38
N SER A 88 2.01 -10.47 9.79
CA SER A 88 1.47 -11.02 8.56
C SER A 88 0.97 -9.91 7.65
N HIS A 89 1.26 -10.04 6.36
CA HIS A 89 0.85 -9.18 5.28
C HIS A 89 0.09 -10.03 4.27
N LEU A 90 -1.22 -9.81 4.16
CA LEU A 90 -2.12 -10.55 3.30
C LEU A 90 -2.57 -9.68 2.13
N GLU A 91 -2.58 -10.26 0.93
CA GLU A 91 -3.23 -9.68 -0.25
C GLU A 91 -4.49 -10.51 -0.54
N ILE A 92 -5.65 -9.84 -0.55
CA ILE A 92 -6.96 -10.47 -0.69
C ILE A 92 -7.76 -9.72 -1.74
N ILE A 93 -8.38 -10.43 -2.68
CA ILE A 93 -9.34 -9.86 -3.61
C ILE A 93 -10.76 -10.18 -3.10
N LEU A 94 -11.57 -9.13 -2.90
CA LEU A 94 -12.99 -9.26 -2.63
C LEU A 94 -13.71 -9.45 -3.96
N THR A 95 -14.01 -10.70 -4.29
CA THR A 95 -14.73 -11.11 -5.51
C THR A 95 -16.25 -11.11 -5.28
N GLU A 96 -17.02 -11.33 -6.32
CA GLU A 96 -18.47 -11.55 -6.22
C GLU A 96 -18.84 -12.77 -5.34
N ASN A 97 -17.93 -13.73 -5.20
CA ASN A 97 -18.12 -14.94 -4.40
C ASN A 97 -17.50 -14.83 -2.99
N GLY A 98 -17.11 -13.64 -2.58
CA GLY A 98 -16.45 -13.36 -1.31
C GLY A 98 -14.95 -13.15 -1.41
N PRO A 99 -14.27 -12.97 -0.26
CA PRO A 99 -12.84 -12.71 -0.21
C PRO A 99 -12.03 -13.95 -0.62
N THR A 100 -11.00 -13.74 -1.40
CA THR A 100 -10.10 -14.80 -1.90
C THR A 100 -8.64 -14.38 -1.71
N LEU A 101 -7.86 -15.23 -1.06
CA LEU A 101 -6.44 -15.00 -0.80
C LEU A 101 -5.64 -15.03 -2.10
N VAL A 102 -4.83 -14.00 -2.31
CA VAL A 102 -3.82 -13.93 -3.36
C VAL A 102 -2.46 -14.37 -2.80
N GLU A 103 -2.03 -13.74 -1.71
CA GLU A 103 -0.72 -14.00 -1.11
C GLU A 103 -0.76 -13.76 0.40
N LEU A 104 -0.04 -14.60 1.16
CA LEU A 104 0.29 -14.37 2.57
C LEU A 104 1.80 -14.34 2.74
N ASN A 105 2.31 -13.27 3.32
CA ASN A 105 3.69 -13.12 3.72
C ASN A 105 3.78 -12.97 5.25
N CYS A 106 4.53 -13.86 5.91
CA CYS A 106 4.81 -13.77 7.35
C CYS A 106 5.94 -12.78 7.62
N ARG A 107 5.75 -11.52 7.24
CA ARG A 107 6.68 -10.40 7.39
C ARG A 107 5.94 -9.08 7.51
N LEU A 108 6.67 -8.03 7.84
CA LEU A 108 6.17 -6.67 7.78
C LEU A 108 5.81 -6.26 6.33
N HIS A 109 4.86 -5.35 6.20
CA HIS A 109 4.54 -4.68 4.95
C HIS A 109 5.80 -4.02 4.37
N GLY A 110 6.08 -4.30 3.10
CA GLY A 110 7.21 -3.68 2.38
C GLY A 110 6.84 -2.30 1.83
N SER A 111 7.75 -1.34 1.98
CA SER A 111 7.68 -0.03 1.30
C SER A 111 6.55 0.92 1.71
N LEU A 112 5.68 0.58 2.65
CA LEU A 112 4.66 1.50 3.16
C LEU A 112 5.30 2.52 4.12
N ASP A 113 4.95 3.78 3.97
CA ASP A 113 5.26 4.80 4.98
C ASP A 113 4.40 4.58 6.23
N LEU A 114 5.03 4.19 7.33
CA LEU A 114 4.35 3.85 8.58
C LEU A 114 3.52 5.00 9.17
N ARG A 115 3.84 6.25 8.82
CA ARG A 115 3.07 7.42 9.25
C ARG A 115 1.64 7.38 8.74
N LEU A 116 1.40 6.81 7.57
CA LEU A 116 0.08 6.75 6.95
C LEU A 116 -0.93 6.02 7.84
N THR A 117 -0.59 4.81 8.28
CA THR A 117 -1.47 4.05 9.18
C THR A 117 -1.49 4.63 10.60
N THR A 118 -0.36 5.21 11.06
CA THR A 118 -0.32 5.92 12.35
C THR A 118 -1.27 7.12 12.36
N TYR A 119 -1.28 7.94 11.31
CA TYR A 119 -2.18 9.09 11.21
C TYR A 119 -3.63 8.67 11.00
N ALA A 120 -3.87 7.64 10.16
CA ALA A 120 -5.22 7.19 9.86
C ALA A 120 -5.91 6.51 11.05
N CYS A 121 -5.22 5.64 11.79
CA CYS A 121 -5.85 4.82 12.83
C CYS A 121 -5.04 4.70 14.14
N GLY A 122 -4.05 5.55 14.36
CA GLY A 122 -3.30 5.63 15.62
C GLY A 122 -2.30 4.49 15.87
N ARG A 123 -2.06 3.62 14.88
CA ARG A 123 -1.16 2.47 14.99
C ARG A 123 -0.48 2.13 13.67
N ASN A 124 0.61 1.39 13.72
CA ASN A 124 1.25 0.85 12.54
C ASN A 124 1.85 -0.54 12.80
N HIS A 125 2.08 -1.26 11.74
CA HIS A 125 2.50 -2.66 11.74
C HIS A 125 3.81 -2.89 12.53
N VAL A 126 4.79 -1.99 12.43
CA VAL A 126 6.08 -2.11 13.16
C VAL A 126 5.89 -1.91 14.66
N GLN A 127 5.15 -0.87 15.06
CA GLN A 127 4.87 -0.62 16.48
C GLN A 127 4.13 -1.80 17.12
N ASP A 128 3.15 -2.36 16.43
CA ASP A 128 2.38 -3.51 16.90
C ASP A 128 3.26 -4.77 17.06
N VAL A 129 4.17 -5.04 16.12
CA VAL A 129 5.14 -6.13 16.24
C VAL A 129 6.04 -5.93 17.46
N VAL A 130 6.61 -4.74 17.60
CA VAL A 130 7.48 -4.43 18.75
C VAL A 130 6.72 -4.56 20.07
N ALA A 131 5.49 -4.04 20.14
CA ALA A 131 4.65 -4.14 21.34
C ALA A 131 4.30 -5.60 21.67
N SER A 132 3.99 -6.42 20.66
CA SER A 132 3.67 -7.83 20.86
C SER A 132 4.84 -8.64 21.43
N LEU A 133 6.07 -8.23 21.12
CA LEU A 133 7.29 -8.90 21.61
C LEU A 133 7.73 -8.40 22.99
N LEU A 134 7.69 -7.09 23.22
CA LEU A 134 8.23 -6.47 24.44
C LEU A 134 7.21 -6.32 25.56
N SER A 135 5.91 -6.23 25.22
CA SER A 135 4.83 -6.00 26.18
C SER A 135 3.54 -6.69 25.72
N PRO A 136 3.52 -8.03 25.63
CA PRO A 136 2.43 -8.80 25.02
C PRO A 136 1.06 -8.55 25.67
N ASP A 137 0.99 -8.40 26.99
CA ASP A 137 -0.25 -8.13 27.70
C ASP A 137 -0.79 -6.71 27.37
N TYR A 138 0.08 -5.72 27.33
CA TYR A 138 -0.27 -4.36 26.91
C TYR A 138 -0.73 -4.35 25.45
N PHE A 139 -0.01 -5.03 24.57
CA PHE A 139 -0.39 -5.17 23.16
C PHE A 139 -1.79 -5.78 23.02
N ALA A 140 -2.06 -6.93 23.67
CA ALA A 140 -3.36 -7.56 23.61
C ALA A 140 -4.48 -6.66 24.20
N ALA A 141 -4.21 -5.98 25.30
CA ALA A 141 -5.15 -5.03 25.93
C ALA A 141 -5.45 -3.81 25.03
N SER A 142 -4.49 -3.34 24.26
CA SER A 142 -4.68 -2.20 23.32
C SER A 142 -5.69 -2.49 22.21
N TYR A 143 -6.02 -3.76 21.96
CA TYR A 143 -7.04 -4.20 21.01
C TYR A 143 -8.39 -4.54 21.66
N SER A 144 -8.58 -4.25 22.95
CA SER A 144 -9.87 -4.44 23.64
C SER A 144 -10.97 -3.51 23.13
N GLN A 145 -10.58 -2.38 22.53
CA GLN A 145 -11.46 -1.45 21.86
C GLN A 145 -11.10 -1.37 20.37
N PRO A 146 -12.08 -1.16 19.49
CA PRO A 146 -11.78 -0.91 18.09
C PRO A 146 -10.93 0.36 17.96
N PRO A 147 -10.04 0.43 16.94
CA PRO A 147 -9.28 1.65 16.70
C PRO A 147 -10.20 2.80 16.30
N THR A 148 -9.74 4.02 16.56
CA THR A 148 -10.39 5.23 16.03
C THR A 148 -9.80 5.52 14.66
N PHE A 149 -10.64 5.65 13.66
CA PHE A 149 -10.23 6.12 12.34
C PHE A 149 -10.33 7.64 12.29
N TYR A 150 -9.18 8.31 12.20
CA TYR A 150 -9.10 9.77 12.28
C TYR A 150 -9.24 10.43 10.90
N GLY A 151 -8.76 9.81 9.86
CA GLY A 151 -8.77 10.33 8.50
C GLY A 151 -8.22 9.32 7.52
N GLN A 152 -8.17 9.70 6.25
CA GLN A 152 -7.74 8.83 5.17
C GLN A 152 -6.29 9.14 4.76
N ALA A 153 -5.51 8.10 4.49
CA ALA A 153 -4.15 8.22 3.99
C ALA A 153 -4.00 7.48 2.66
N MET A 154 -3.12 7.99 1.80
CA MET A 154 -2.79 7.38 0.52
C MET A 154 -1.28 7.21 0.36
N HIS A 155 -0.89 6.03 -0.12
CA HIS A 155 0.45 5.76 -0.64
C HIS A 155 0.39 5.73 -2.16
N VAL A 156 0.84 6.81 -2.78
CA VAL A 156 0.67 7.08 -4.21
C VAL A 156 1.92 6.71 -4.97
N LEU A 157 1.79 5.92 -6.03
CA LEU A 157 2.87 5.65 -6.97
C LEU A 157 2.96 6.82 -7.98
N LEU A 158 4.10 7.51 -7.99
CA LEU A 158 4.35 8.59 -8.94
C LEU A 158 4.75 8.02 -10.31
N ARG A 159 4.13 8.55 -11.36
CA ARG A 159 4.21 8.00 -12.71
C ARG A 159 4.86 8.98 -13.68
N SER A 160 5.59 8.43 -14.64
CA SER A 160 6.00 9.13 -15.86
C SER A 160 5.26 8.53 -17.06
N PRO A 161 4.33 9.26 -17.69
CA PRO A 161 3.63 8.78 -18.87
C PRO A 161 4.53 8.83 -20.12
N GLN A 162 5.65 9.52 -20.06
CA GLN A 162 6.60 9.73 -21.17
C GLN A 162 8.02 9.34 -20.77
N ALA A 163 8.74 8.70 -21.68
CA ALA A 163 10.16 8.45 -21.52
C ALA A 163 11.02 9.62 -22.01
N GLY A 164 12.26 9.67 -21.56
CA GLY A 164 13.26 10.58 -22.11
C GLY A 164 13.24 11.99 -21.54
N ARG A 165 12.37 12.27 -20.58
CA ARG A 165 12.28 13.61 -19.95
C ARG A 165 13.15 13.67 -18.70
N ARG A 166 13.68 14.83 -18.37
CA ARG A 166 14.42 15.05 -17.12
C ARG A 166 13.48 15.57 -16.04
N LEU A 167 13.55 14.96 -14.86
CA LEU A 167 12.78 15.42 -13.71
C LEU A 167 13.25 16.82 -13.29
N ARG A 168 12.32 17.76 -13.17
CA ARG A 168 12.59 19.13 -12.74
C ARG A 168 13.14 19.15 -11.31
N LYS A 169 14.17 19.96 -11.07
CA LYS A 169 14.87 20.00 -9.79
C LYS A 169 13.97 20.35 -8.60
N ASN A 170 12.97 21.20 -8.79
CA ASN A 170 12.06 21.66 -7.74
C ASN A 170 10.68 20.97 -7.77
N TYR A 171 10.54 19.86 -8.47
CA TYR A 171 9.26 19.13 -8.51
C TYR A 171 8.78 18.71 -7.12
N TRP A 172 9.71 18.23 -6.29
CA TRP A 172 9.41 17.78 -4.94
C TRP A 172 8.92 18.92 -4.05
N GLU A 173 9.50 20.11 -4.16
CA GLU A 173 9.07 21.31 -3.44
C GLU A 173 7.60 21.64 -3.70
N LYS A 174 7.13 21.41 -4.92
CA LYS A 174 5.73 21.60 -5.28
C LYS A 174 4.81 20.58 -4.59
N LEU A 175 5.22 19.32 -4.49
CA LEU A 175 4.44 18.32 -3.77
C LEU A 175 4.32 18.65 -2.27
N GLU A 176 5.34 19.26 -1.69
CA GLU A 176 5.34 19.69 -0.29
C GLU A 176 4.32 20.79 0.01
N THR A 177 3.81 21.48 -1.02
CA THR A 177 2.75 22.50 -0.85
C THR A 177 1.34 21.93 -0.77
N LEU A 178 1.14 20.63 -1.03
CA LEU A 178 -0.16 19.98 -0.93
C LEU A 178 -0.62 19.94 0.53
N SER A 179 -1.89 20.25 0.78
CA SER A 179 -2.47 20.23 2.12
C SER A 179 -2.41 18.88 2.81
N SER A 180 -2.42 17.81 2.03
CA SER A 180 -2.36 16.42 2.51
C SER A 180 -0.94 15.84 2.53
N PHE A 181 0.09 16.63 2.24
CA PHE A 181 1.48 16.13 2.13
C PHE A 181 1.98 15.54 3.45
N VAL A 182 2.57 14.35 3.38
CA VAL A 182 3.28 13.70 4.50
C VAL A 182 4.74 13.52 4.17
N SER A 183 5.04 12.92 3.03
CA SER A 183 6.42 12.68 2.57
C SER A 183 6.46 12.20 1.14
N TYR A 184 7.63 12.23 0.55
CA TYR A 184 7.91 11.55 -0.71
C TYR A 184 9.21 10.73 -0.61
N LYS A 185 9.34 9.77 -1.52
CA LYS A 185 10.60 9.04 -1.77
C LYS A 185 10.83 8.99 -3.27
N SER A 186 11.92 9.58 -3.74
CA SER A 186 12.31 9.49 -5.15
C SER A 186 13.00 8.17 -5.46
N ASN A 187 12.69 7.58 -6.61
CA ASN A 187 13.42 6.48 -7.20
C ASN A 187 14.46 6.97 -8.23
N LEU A 188 14.46 8.27 -8.54
CA LEU A 188 15.32 8.91 -9.52
C LEU A 188 16.20 9.97 -8.85
N VAL A 189 17.42 10.12 -9.34
CA VAL A 189 18.27 11.25 -9.00
C VAL A 189 17.87 12.44 -9.88
N THR A 190 17.91 13.66 -9.32
CA THR A 190 17.64 14.90 -10.05
C THR A 190 18.45 14.96 -11.34
N GLY A 191 17.78 15.23 -12.46
CA GLY A 191 18.40 15.31 -13.79
C GLY A 191 18.53 13.97 -14.51
N GLU A 192 18.16 12.84 -13.89
CA GLU A 192 18.05 11.57 -14.58
C GLU A 192 16.90 11.56 -15.59
N ILE A 193 17.09 10.77 -16.65
CA ILE A 193 16.06 10.55 -17.66
C ILE A 193 15.02 9.58 -17.13
N THR A 194 13.77 10.00 -17.16
CA THR A 194 12.65 9.17 -16.70
C THR A 194 12.33 8.06 -17.69
N PRO A 195 12.14 6.81 -17.24
CA PRO A 195 11.51 5.77 -18.04
C PRO A 195 9.99 5.98 -18.09
N ILE A 196 9.30 5.35 -19.04
CA ILE A 196 7.84 5.19 -18.92
C ILE A 196 7.56 4.28 -17.73
N THR A 197 6.68 4.72 -16.84
CA THR A 197 6.27 3.90 -15.69
C THR A 197 5.40 2.73 -16.15
N LYS A 198 5.85 1.51 -15.87
CA LYS A 198 5.15 0.24 -16.15
C LYS A 198 4.99 -0.63 -14.91
N ASN A 199 5.75 -0.35 -13.87
CA ASN A 199 5.76 -1.12 -12.61
C ASN A 199 6.49 -0.31 -11.53
N LEU A 200 6.59 -0.86 -10.32
CA LEU A 200 7.24 -0.21 -9.18
C LEU A 200 8.71 0.18 -9.45
N LYS A 201 9.45 -0.60 -10.26
CA LYS A 201 10.86 -0.31 -10.56
C LYS A 201 11.05 0.86 -11.53
N THR A 202 10.07 1.12 -12.36
CA THR A 202 10.08 2.19 -13.36
C THR A 202 9.29 3.42 -12.92
N SER A 203 8.79 3.43 -11.68
CA SER A 203 8.12 4.60 -11.13
C SER A 203 9.10 5.72 -10.80
N VAL A 204 8.64 6.95 -10.87
CA VAL A 204 9.41 8.14 -10.48
C VAL A 204 9.71 8.14 -8.97
N GLY A 205 8.79 7.61 -8.19
CA GLY A 205 8.88 7.53 -6.75
C GLY A 205 7.54 7.23 -6.11
N THR A 206 7.45 7.49 -4.82
CA THR A 206 6.21 7.37 -4.05
C THR A 206 5.93 8.66 -3.28
N LEU A 207 4.65 8.99 -3.14
CA LEU A 207 4.15 10.12 -2.37
C LEU A 207 3.19 9.60 -1.30
N SER A 208 3.38 10.05 -0.07
CA SER A 208 2.53 9.76 1.07
C SER A 208 1.66 10.98 1.35
N LEU A 209 0.34 10.78 1.36
CA LEU A 209 -0.66 11.81 1.64
C LEU A 209 -1.54 11.37 2.82
N PHE A 210 -1.96 12.33 3.64
CA PHE A 210 -2.95 12.13 4.71
C PHE A 210 -3.81 13.38 4.87
N ASN A 211 -5.12 13.20 5.06
CA ASN A 211 -6.02 14.30 5.43
C ASN A 211 -7.18 13.78 6.30
N LEU A 212 -7.70 14.66 7.17
CA LEU A 212 -8.93 14.42 7.92
C LEU A 212 -10.16 14.51 6.99
N ASP A 213 -10.05 15.33 5.94
CA ASP A 213 -11.06 15.50 4.90
C ASP A 213 -10.66 14.67 3.66
N SER A 214 -11.42 13.61 3.39
CA SER A 214 -11.21 12.73 2.24
C SER A 214 -11.37 13.45 0.91
N LYS A 215 -12.19 14.51 0.84
CA LYS A 215 -12.35 15.32 -0.35
C LYS A 215 -11.06 16.09 -0.67
N GLN A 216 -10.46 16.74 0.35
CA GLN A 216 -9.17 17.43 0.17
C GLN A 216 -8.07 16.47 -0.28
N LEU A 217 -8.05 15.25 0.28
CA LEU A 217 -7.12 14.20 -0.12
C LEU A 217 -7.27 13.83 -1.61
N ALA A 218 -8.51 13.67 -2.08
CA ALA A 218 -8.82 13.38 -3.48
C ALA A 218 -8.46 14.55 -4.41
N ASP A 219 -8.71 15.79 -3.98
CA ASP A 219 -8.35 17.01 -4.72
C ASP A 219 -6.82 17.09 -4.88
N ASP A 220 -6.05 16.84 -3.82
CA ASP A 220 -4.59 16.83 -3.85
C ASP A 220 -4.04 15.71 -4.77
N LEU A 221 -4.62 14.49 -4.72
CA LEU A 221 -4.28 13.42 -5.66
C LEU A 221 -4.54 13.85 -7.11
N SER A 222 -5.65 14.53 -7.36
CA SER A 222 -6.00 15.03 -8.69
C SER A 222 -4.98 16.06 -9.20
N ILE A 223 -4.47 16.92 -8.34
CA ILE A 223 -3.38 17.85 -8.66
C ILE A 223 -2.13 17.07 -9.09
N VAL A 224 -1.72 16.05 -8.32
CA VAL A 224 -0.56 15.21 -8.66
C VAL A 224 -0.73 14.56 -10.03
N ARG A 225 -1.89 13.96 -10.30
CA ARG A 225 -2.17 13.29 -11.58
C ARG A 225 -2.18 14.27 -12.76
N ASN A 226 -2.69 15.48 -12.55
CA ASN A 226 -2.63 16.51 -13.56
C ASN A 226 -1.18 16.94 -13.88
N GLU A 227 -0.34 17.10 -12.86
CA GLU A 227 1.08 17.45 -13.03
C GLU A 227 1.82 16.36 -13.83
N GLU A 228 1.57 15.09 -13.54
CA GLU A 228 2.15 13.97 -14.28
C GLU A 228 1.73 13.99 -15.76
N ASN A 229 0.45 14.24 -16.04
CA ASN A 229 -0.11 14.21 -17.40
C ASN A 229 0.27 15.43 -18.24
N THR A 230 0.35 16.60 -17.64
CA THR A 230 0.72 17.84 -18.34
C THR A 230 2.21 17.97 -18.58
N GLY A 231 3.01 17.09 -17.97
CA GLY A 231 4.47 17.13 -18.08
C GLY A 231 5.12 18.27 -17.31
N PHE A 232 4.40 18.93 -16.40
CA PHE A 232 4.93 20.04 -15.59
C PHE A 232 6.07 19.61 -14.66
N MET A 233 6.09 18.31 -14.26
CA MET A 233 7.15 17.73 -13.45
C MET A 233 8.51 17.63 -14.16
N TYR A 234 8.56 17.89 -15.48
CA TYR A 234 9.77 17.76 -16.29
C TYR A 234 10.37 19.12 -16.65
N GLU A 235 11.69 19.12 -16.90
CA GLU A 235 12.35 20.30 -17.50
C GLU A 235 11.77 20.54 -18.89
N SER A 236 11.56 21.83 -19.22
CA SER A 236 11.27 22.23 -20.61
C SER A 236 12.50 21.97 -21.47
N ASP A 237 12.28 21.47 -22.66
CA ASP A 237 13.32 21.30 -23.68
C ASP A 237 13.99 22.61 -24.03
#